data_04dbd5857057b354e327b9c4fd33a715
#
_entry.id   04dbd5857057b354e327b9c4fd33a715
#
_cell.length_a   1.000
_cell.length_b   1.000
_cell.length_c   1.000
_cell.angle_alpha   90.00
_cell.angle_beta   90.00
_cell.angle_gamma   90.00
#
_symmetry.space_group_name_H-M   'P 1'
#
loop_
_entity.id
_entity.type
_entity.pdbx_description
1 polymer ?
#
loop_
_entity_poly.entity_id
_entity_poly.type
_entity_poly.pdbx_seq_one_letter_code
_entity_poly.pdbx_strand_id
1 'polypeptide(L)'
;MQTAHFVTPTDDGRVRCEACLWRCELHPEQTGRCHMRVARNGTLELLNYGLISGANVGSIEEHRLWHFFPDTLVLGIGSWGYAFPADQERGPYTAIPADPAKQRSLPAEKAAAFALKQLCRGVVWAYGDPAVSAEYTLELLRASRAASRYTALVTTGYMTSETLEQFGPYLDGLALDMRGFGDSAYQRLAGAPHWDVILESVARIKHRWQVHIEVTTRMHHGVNDDPQELRALTAWIRRALGEQTPWHILPGDAGVETAAAVFRARRIGLDAGLHYIYGIEPEQHTHCPRCSNTLITRSKGVSRVVGISDGQCNRCGFQPYLRTSIFKPRRPQE
;
A
#
# COMPACT_ATOMS: atom_id res chain seq x y z
N MET A 1 -9.50 -7.99 25.00
CA MET A 1 -8.79 -8.54 23.85
C MET A 1 -9.79 -8.85 22.75
N GLN A 2 -9.46 -8.58 21.51
CA GLN A 2 -10.36 -8.77 20.37
C GLN A 2 -10.08 -10.12 19.70
N THR A 3 -11.13 -10.86 19.38
CA THR A 3 -11.05 -12.13 18.64
C THR A 3 -10.90 -11.86 17.14
N ALA A 4 -10.06 -12.61 16.45
CA ALA A 4 -9.84 -12.49 15.02
C ALA A 4 -11.04 -12.93 14.19
N HIS A 5 -11.25 -12.25 13.06
CA HIS A 5 -12.21 -12.67 12.02
C HIS A 5 -11.52 -13.43 10.89
N PHE A 6 -10.23 -13.19 10.64
CA PHE A 6 -9.45 -13.87 9.62
C PHE A 6 -8.79 -15.13 10.20
N VAL A 7 -9.61 -16.12 10.56
CA VAL A 7 -9.18 -17.37 11.19
C VAL A 7 -10.10 -18.52 10.78
N THR A 8 -9.51 -19.69 10.55
CA THR A 8 -10.23 -20.95 10.29
C THR A 8 -9.72 -22.00 11.26
N PRO A 9 -10.60 -22.66 12.05
CA PRO A 9 -10.23 -23.85 12.82
C PRO A 9 -9.80 -24.98 11.89
N THR A 10 -8.85 -25.82 12.34
CA THR A 10 -8.43 -27.04 11.63
C THR A 10 -8.89 -28.29 12.39
N ASP A 11 -9.01 -29.42 11.69
CA ASP A 11 -9.56 -30.68 12.25
C ASP A 11 -8.69 -31.25 13.39
N ASP A 12 -7.42 -30.85 13.48
CA ASP A 12 -6.47 -31.33 14.50
C ASP A 12 -6.35 -30.39 15.73
N GLY A 13 -7.29 -29.45 15.87
CA GLY A 13 -7.34 -28.53 17.01
C GLY A 13 -6.39 -27.32 16.92
N ARG A 14 -5.69 -27.15 15.80
CA ARG A 14 -4.97 -25.91 15.47
C ARG A 14 -5.94 -24.86 14.92
N VAL A 15 -5.43 -23.65 14.73
CA VAL A 15 -6.12 -22.59 14.01
C VAL A 15 -5.23 -22.06 12.89
N ARG A 16 -5.81 -21.80 11.73
CA ARG A 16 -5.12 -21.21 10.60
C ARG A 16 -5.46 -19.72 10.49
N CYS A 17 -4.43 -18.87 10.47
CA CYS A 17 -4.57 -17.45 10.24
C CYS A 17 -4.78 -17.18 8.74
N GLU A 18 -5.82 -16.44 8.39
CA GLU A 18 -6.19 -16.14 7.00
C GLU A 18 -5.85 -14.68 6.59
N ALA A 19 -5.11 -13.93 7.42
CA ALA A 19 -4.89 -12.52 7.17
C ALA A 19 -3.82 -12.23 6.09
N CYS A 20 -2.71 -12.97 6.11
CA CYS A 20 -1.61 -12.79 5.16
C CYS A 20 -1.19 -14.12 4.52
N LEU A 21 -0.35 -14.04 3.47
CA LEU A 21 0.05 -15.21 2.67
C LEU A 21 0.88 -16.25 3.43
N TRP A 22 1.33 -15.96 4.65
CA TRP A 22 1.94 -16.97 5.52
C TRP A 22 0.97 -18.06 5.94
N ARG A 23 -0.33 -17.75 6.05
CA ARG A 23 -1.38 -18.69 6.48
C ARG A 23 -0.92 -19.58 7.64
N CYS A 24 -0.37 -18.92 8.69
CA CYS A 24 0.19 -19.62 9.84
C CYS A 24 -0.80 -20.60 10.45
N GLU A 25 -0.43 -21.87 10.57
CA GLU A 25 -1.16 -22.88 11.34
C GLU A 25 -0.55 -22.96 12.72
N LEU A 26 -1.35 -22.66 13.75
CA LEU A 26 -0.88 -22.44 15.10
C LEU A 26 -1.51 -23.40 16.10
N HIS A 27 -0.67 -24.03 16.90
CA HIS A 27 -1.10 -24.76 18.09
C HIS A 27 -1.57 -23.79 19.18
N PRO A 28 -2.36 -24.26 20.17
CA PRO A 28 -2.70 -23.44 21.34
C PRO A 28 -1.46 -22.76 21.96
N GLU A 29 -1.58 -21.48 22.34
CA GLU A 29 -0.54 -20.60 22.86
C GLU A 29 0.60 -20.28 21.88
N GLN A 30 0.59 -20.78 20.67
CA GLN A 30 1.58 -20.43 19.66
C GLN A 30 1.28 -19.07 19.02
N THR A 31 2.34 -18.31 18.75
CA THR A 31 2.27 -17.00 18.10
C THR A 31 2.58 -17.12 16.62
N GLY A 32 1.82 -16.43 15.77
CA GLY A 32 2.08 -16.31 14.35
C GLY A 32 3.39 -15.58 14.04
N ARG A 33 3.91 -15.74 12.82
CA ARG A 33 5.18 -15.14 12.37
C ARG A 33 5.26 -13.62 12.55
N CYS A 34 4.14 -12.92 12.51
CA CYS A 34 4.08 -11.47 12.74
C CYS A 34 4.17 -11.06 14.23
N HIS A 35 4.17 -12.00 15.15
CA HIS A 35 4.18 -11.80 16.61
C HIS A 35 2.98 -11.02 17.18
N MET A 36 1.93 -10.79 16.39
CA MET A 36 0.75 -9.99 16.76
C MET A 36 -0.53 -10.83 16.90
N ARG A 37 -0.48 -12.12 16.57
CA ARG A 37 -1.62 -13.04 16.62
C ARG A 37 -1.23 -14.30 17.37
N VAL A 38 -1.97 -14.63 18.41
CA VAL A 38 -1.70 -15.79 19.29
C VAL A 38 -2.91 -16.72 19.27
N ALA A 39 -2.68 -18.01 19.10
CA ALA A 39 -3.74 -19.01 19.14
C ALA A 39 -4.18 -19.25 20.59
N ARG A 40 -5.44 -18.92 20.91
CA ARG A 40 -6.06 -19.12 22.21
C ARG A 40 -7.52 -19.51 22.09
N ASN A 41 -7.96 -20.44 22.92
CA ASN A 41 -9.36 -20.85 22.98
C ASN A 41 -9.98 -21.21 21.62
N GLY A 42 -9.22 -21.91 20.74
CA GLY A 42 -9.68 -22.30 19.40
C GLY A 42 -9.84 -21.17 18.38
N THR A 43 -9.26 -19.99 18.66
CA THR A 43 -9.28 -18.81 17.78
C THR A 43 -7.95 -18.07 17.87
N LEU A 44 -7.85 -16.89 17.25
CA LEU A 44 -6.69 -16.01 17.35
C LEU A 44 -7.04 -14.78 18.21
N GLU A 45 -6.19 -14.49 19.17
CA GLU A 45 -6.19 -13.23 19.90
C GLU A 45 -5.28 -12.24 19.21
N LEU A 46 -5.74 -10.99 19.10
CA LEU A 46 -5.05 -9.88 18.42
C LEU A 46 -4.38 -8.98 19.44
N LEU A 47 -3.05 -9.03 19.56
CA LEU A 47 -2.29 -8.25 20.54
C LEU A 47 -2.25 -6.75 20.20
N ASN A 48 -2.28 -6.42 18.92
CA ASN A 48 -2.15 -5.05 18.41
C ASN A 48 -3.49 -4.38 18.06
N TYR A 49 -4.63 -5.01 18.33
CA TYR A 49 -5.93 -4.47 17.95
C TYR A 49 -6.22 -3.11 18.58
N GLY A 50 -6.49 -2.11 17.73
CA GLY A 50 -6.75 -0.74 18.17
C GLY A 50 -5.54 0.00 18.74
N LEU A 51 -4.37 -0.64 18.86
CA LEU A 51 -3.13 0.00 19.28
C LEU A 51 -2.45 0.63 18.06
N ILE A 52 -2.17 1.92 18.12
CA ILE A 52 -1.50 2.64 17.04
C ILE A 52 0.00 2.79 17.31
N SER A 53 0.81 2.52 16.29
CA SER A 53 2.26 2.75 16.29
C SER A 53 2.61 4.19 15.94
N GLY A 54 1.75 4.86 15.17
CA GLY A 54 1.92 6.24 14.75
C GLY A 54 0.65 6.81 14.14
N ALA A 55 0.53 8.13 14.22
CA ALA A 55 -0.48 8.91 13.51
C ALA A 55 0.07 10.31 13.23
N ASN A 56 -0.10 10.80 12.00
CA ASN A 56 0.25 12.17 11.61
C ASN A 56 -0.74 12.70 10.56
N VAL A 57 -0.86 14.00 10.48
CA VAL A 57 -1.55 14.69 9.38
C VAL A 57 -0.49 15.20 8.42
N GLY A 58 -0.59 14.82 7.16
CA GLY A 58 0.38 15.18 6.12
C GLY A 58 -0.23 15.11 4.72
N SER A 59 0.60 15.34 3.72
CA SER A 59 0.18 15.26 2.32
C SER A 59 0.01 13.79 1.87
N ILE A 60 -0.97 13.55 1.00
CA ILE A 60 -1.17 12.23 0.39
C ILE A 60 0.07 11.76 -0.38
N GLU A 61 0.84 12.67 -0.95
CA GLU A 61 2.04 12.40 -1.72
C GLU A 61 3.19 11.81 -0.89
N GLU A 62 3.22 12.04 0.42
CA GLU A 62 4.17 11.39 1.34
C GLU A 62 4.03 9.86 1.33
N HIS A 63 2.83 9.38 0.98
CA HIS A 63 2.47 7.96 0.91
C HIS A 63 2.64 7.35 -0.49
N ARG A 64 3.32 8.04 -1.42
CA ARG A 64 3.54 7.58 -2.81
C ARG A 64 2.24 7.35 -3.59
N LEU A 65 1.24 8.20 -3.33
CA LEU A 65 -0.02 8.28 -4.05
C LEU A 65 -0.09 9.66 -4.70
N TRP A 66 0.56 9.80 -5.86
CA TRP A 66 0.78 11.07 -6.53
C TRP A 66 -0.29 11.42 -7.56
N HIS A 67 -1.02 10.41 -8.03
CA HIS A 67 -2.16 10.56 -8.92
C HIS A 67 -3.50 10.31 -8.21
N PHE A 68 -3.46 10.09 -6.90
CA PHE A 68 -4.61 9.81 -6.07
C PHE A 68 -4.88 10.99 -5.14
N PHE A 69 -5.92 11.77 -5.43
CA PHE A 69 -6.30 12.98 -4.69
C PHE A 69 -5.13 13.93 -4.41
N PRO A 70 -4.35 14.30 -5.44
CA PRO A 70 -3.18 15.17 -5.26
C PRO A 70 -3.57 16.47 -4.56
N ASP A 71 -2.60 17.04 -3.81
CA ASP A 71 -2.79 18.30 -3.06
C ASP A 71 -3.85 18.21 -1.95
N THR A 72 -3.96 17.03 -1.31
CA THR A 72 -4.89 16.85 -0.17
C THR A 72 -4.18 16.38 1.09
N LEU A 73 -4.70 16.81 2.24
CA LEU A 73 -4.26 16.32 3.54
C LEU A 73 -4.94 14.99 3.89
N VAL A 74 -4.20 14.11 4.54
CA VAL A 74 -4.66 12.81 5.05
C VAL A 74 -4.23 12.62 6.50
N LEU A 75 -4.99 11.80 7.21
CA LEU A 75 -4.52 11.18 8.43
C LEU A 75 -3.78 9.88 8.06
N GLY A 76 -2.46 9.90 8.15
CA GLY A 76 -1.63 8.69 8.14
C GLY A 76 -1.70 8.01 9.50
N ILE A 77 -2.06 6.73 9.56
CA ILE A 77 -2.20 5.96 10.80
C ILE A 77 -1.75 4.52 10.56
N GLY A 78 -1.33 3.82 11.58
CA GLY A 78 -0.99 2.40 11.50
C GLY A 78 -0.77 1.76 12.86
N SER A 79 -0.44 0.49 12.86
CA SER A 79 -0.25 -0.31 14.05
C SER A 79 1.09 -1.04 14.03
N TRP A 80 1.29 -1.91 14.98
CA TRP A 80 2.51 -2.67 15.19
C TRP A 80 2.49 -3.99 14.41
N GLY A 81 3.66 -4.42 13.94
CA GLY A 81 3.91 -5.70 13.30
C GLY A 81 4.06 -5.61 11.78
N TYR A 82 4.83 -6.55 11.25
CA TYR A 82 5.08 -6.72 9.81
C TYR A 82 4.90 -8.19 9.42
N ALA A 83 4.46 -8.41 8.19
CA ALA A 83 4.37 -9.75 7.63
C ALA A 83 5.74 -10.27 7.17
N PHE A 84 6.62 -9.39 6.69
CA PHE A 84 7.94 -9.78 6.20
C PHE A 84 8.98 -9.84 7.32
N PRO A 85 9.72 -10.96 7.45
CA PRO A 85 10.81 -11.10 8.44
C PRO A 85 11.85 -9.98 8.33
N ALA A 86 12.25 -9.59 7.13
CA ALA A 86 13.21 -8.51 6.93
C ALA A 86 12.72 -7.15 7.44
N ASP A 87 11.41 -6.89 7.37
CA ASP A 87 10.82 -5.68 7.93
C ASP A 87 10.69 -5.78 9.46
N GLN A 88 10.51 -6.98 10.00
CA GLN A 88 10.54 -7.20 11.46
C GLN A 88 11.92 -6.92 12.06
N GLU A 89 13.00 -7.22 11.34
CA GLU A 89 14.36 -6.94 11.80
C GLU A 89 14.74 -5.47 11.71
N ARG A 90 14.24 -4.74 10.72
CA ARG A 90 14.71 -3.39 10.36
C ARG A 90 13.68 -2.30 10.57
N GLY A 91 12.40 -2.64 10.64
CA GLY A 91 11.32 -1.67 10.69
C GLY A 91 11.13 -1.06 12.09
N PRO A 92 10.64 0.17 12.18
CA PRO A 92 10.43 0.85 13.45
C PRO A 92 9.20 0.37 14.24
N TYR A 93 8.30 -0.41 13.62
CA TYR A 93 7.00 -0.81 14.21
C TYR A 93 6.92 -2.32 14.45
N THR A 94 8.02 -2.93 14.91
CA THR A 94 8.15 -4.39 15.05
C THR A 94 7.46 -4.95 16.28
N ALA A 95 7.48 -4.22 17.40
CA ALA A 95 6.97 -4.68 18.67
C ALA A 95 6.16 -3.61 19.39
N ILE A 96 5.08 -4.03 20.04
CA ILE A 96 4.31 -3.19 20.94
C ILE A 96 5.21 -2.80 22.12
N PRO A 97 5.25 -1.53 22.53
CA PRO A 97 6.02 -1.12 23.72
C PRO A 97 5.62 -1.94 24.94
N ALA A 98 6.62 -2.46 25.66
CA ALA A 98 6.38 -3.21 26.89
C ALA A 98 5.76 -2.34 28.00
N ASP A 99 6.06 -1.05 28.03
CA ASP A 99 5.48 -0.08 28.96
C ASP A 99 4.05 0.28 28.50
N PRO A 100 3.00 -0.08 29.27
CA PRO A 100 1.61 0.25 28.92
C PRO A 100 1.35 1.75 28.75
N ALA A 101 2.10 2.62 29.44
CA ALA A 101 1.96 4.07 29.35
C ALA A 101 2.36 4.62 27.97
N LYS A 102 3.13 3.86 27.18
CA LYS A 102 3.52 4.17 25.82
C LYS A 102 2.59 3.56 24.77
N GLN A 103 1.67 2.71 25.17
CA GLN A 103 0.68 2.12 24.27
C GLN A 103 -0.47 3.12 24.08
N ARG A 104 -0.76 3.40 22.82
CA ARG A 104 -1.83 4.35 22.44
C ARG A 104 -2.93 3.58 21.75
N SER A 105 -4.12 3.57 22.34
CA SER A 105 -5.32 3.03 21.71
C SER A 105 -6.12 4.13 21.02
N LEU A 106 -6.56 3.87 19.79
CA LEU A 106 -7.40 4.78 19.03
C LEU A 106 -8.49 3.97 18.29
N PRO A 107 -9.74 3.99 18.78
CA PRO A 107 -10.87 3.38 18.06
C PRO A 107 -11.04 3.95 16.65
N ALA A 108 -11.45 3.12 15.70
CA ALA A 108 -11.57 3.49 14.29
C ALA A 108 -12.47 4.72 14.04
N GLU A 109 -13.59 4.80 14.74
CA GLU A 109 -14.53 5.92 14.64
C GLU A 109 -13.89 7.23 15.16
N LYS A 110 -13.08 7.15 16.22
CA LYS A 110 -12.37 8.32 16.74
C LYS A 110 -11.28 8.78 15.78
N ALA A 111 -10.59 7.85 15.10
CA ALA A 111 -9.63 8.18 14.05
C ALA A 111 -10.32 8.88 12.86
N ALA A 112 -11.45 8.36 12.39
CA ALA A 112 -12.23 8.98 11.32
C ALA A 112 -12.76 10.37 11.70
N ALA A 113 -13.29 10.54 12.93
CA ALA A 113 -13.71 11.82 13.45
C ALA A 113 -12.56 12.83 13.60
N PHE A 114 -11.39 12.37 14.03
CA PHE A 114 -10.19 13.19 14.09
C PHE A 114 -9.74 13.67 12.69
N ALA A 115 -9.74 12.76 11.70
CA ALA A 115 -9.42 13.12 10.30
C ALA A 115 -10.39 14.20 9.78
N LEU A 116 -11.69 14.08 10.07
CA LEU A 116 -12.69 15.10 9.71
C LEU A 116 -12.39 16.45 10.38
N LYS A 117 -12.10 16.44 11.68
CA LYS A 117 -11.76 17.66 12.45
C LYS A 117 -10.50 18.35 11.94
N GLN A 118 -9.51 17.58 11.46
CA GLN A 118 -8.27 18.09 10.90
C GLN A 118 -8.37 18.45 9.40
N LEU A 119 -9.58 18.47 8.85
CA LEU A 119 -9.84 18.76 7.42
C LEU A 119 -9.14 17.79 6.46
N CYS A 120 -8.75 16.61 6.94
CA CYS A 120 -8.19 15.57 6.09
C CYS A 120 -9.26 15.07 5.11
N ARG A 121 -8.88 14.94 3.84
CA ARG A 121 -9.75 14.39 2.79
C ARG A 121 -9.84 12.87 2.85
N GLY A 122 -8.85 12.22 3.46
CA GLY A 122 -8.77 10.78 3.57
C GLY A 122 -8.03 10.29 4.80
N VAL A 123 -8.05 8.95 4.95
CA VAL A 123 -7.28 8.20 5.94
C VAL A 123 -6.42 7.17 5.21
N VAL A 124 -5.13 7.12 5.55
CA VAL A 124 -4.15 6.21 4.93
C VAL A 124 -3.58 5.29 6.01
N TRP A 125 -3.64 3.98 5.78
CA TRP A 125 -2.81 3.07 6.56
C TRP A 125 -1.36 3.21 6.11
N ALA A 126 -0.50 3.75 6.96
CA ALA A 126 0.84 4.19 6.60
C ALA A 126 1.97 3.51 7.39
N TYR A 127 1.66 2.90 8.54
CA TYR A 127 2.66 2.35 9.46
C TYR A 127 2.35 0.91 9.83
N GLY A 128 3.38 0.04 9.82
CA GLY A 128 3.19 -1.39 9.99
C GLY A 128 2.41 -2.02 8.83
N ASP A 129 2.15 -3.32 8.92
CA ASP A 129 1.50 -4.05 7.84
C ASP A 129 -0.04 -4.12 8.05
N PRO A 130 -0.86 -3.64 7.09
CA PRO A 130 -2.31 -3.69 7.23
C PRO A 130 -2.87 -5.12 7.33
N ALA A 131 -2.19 -6.14 6.77
CA ALA A 131 -2.59 -7.53 6.90
C ALA A 131 -2.40 -8.06 8.32
N VAL A 132 -1.35 -7.60 9.02
CA VAL A 132 -1.09 -8.00 10.41
C VAL A 132 -2.17 -7.47 11.35
N SER A 133 -2.73 -6.31 11.03
CA SER A 133 -3.81 -5.64 11.78
C SER A 133 -5.14 -5.67 11.02
N ALA A 134 -5.44 -6.76 10.29
CA ALA A 134 -6.50 -6.79 9.28
C ALA A 134 -7.87 -6.37 9.81
N GLU A 135 -8.24 -6.80 11.04
CA GLU A 135 -9.54 -6.48 11.66
C GLU A 135 -9.66 -4.97 11.94
N TYR A 136 -8.64 -4.40 12.58
CA TYR A 136 -8.64 -2.96 12.87
C TYR A 136 -8.52 -2.12 11.59
N THR A 137 -7.72 -2.58 10.61
CA THR A 137 -7.65 -1.96 9.27
C THR A 137 -9.03 -1.93 8.62
N LEU A 138 -9.76 -3.03 8.62
CA LEU A 138 -11.12 -3.10 8.04
C LEU A 138 -12.10 -2.14 8.71
N GLU A 139 -12.07 -2.07 10.04
CA GLU A 139 -12.92 -1.15 10.80
C GLU A 139 -12.55 0.31 10.48
N LEU A 140 -11.26 0.63 10.39
CA LEU A 140 -10.79 1.97 10.03
C LEU A 140 -11.26 2.38 8.63
N LEU A 141 -11.17 1.46 7.63
CA LEU A 141 -11.68 1.70 6.30
C LEU A 141 -13.19 1.97 6.30
N ARG A 142 -13.97 1.16 7.04
CA ARG A 142 -15.43 1.32 7.18
C ARG A 142 -15.80 2.66 7.83
N ALA A 143 -15.19 2.97 8.97
CA ALA A 143 -15.46 4.21 9.71
C ALA A 143 -15.09 5.45 8.88
N SER A 144 -13.94 5.41 8.17
CA SER A 144 -13.51 6.50 7.30
C SER A 144 -14.47 6.73 6.13
N ARG A 145 -14.95 5.65 5.50
CA ARG A 145 -15.95 5.73 4.43
C ARG A 145 -17.29 6.26 4.94
N ALA A 146 -17.73 5.85 6.13
CA ALA A 146 -18.95 6.38 6.78
C ALA A 146 -18.82 7.89 7.05
N ALA A 147 -17.62 8.37 7.38
CA ALA A 147 -17.31 9.79 7.55
C ALA A 147 -17.05 10.53 6.21
N SER A 148 -17.33 9.92 5.07
CA SER A 148 -17.09 10.47 3.73
C SER A 148 -15.62 10.85 3.49
N ARG A 149 -14.70 10.11 4.06
CA ARG A 149 -13.26 10.22 3.80
C ARG A 149 -12.84 9.12 2.82
N TYR A 150 -11.98 9.44 1.84
CA TYR A 150 -11.38 8.39 1.05
C TYR A 150 -10.39 7.57 1.89
N THR A 151 -10.08 6.38 1.43
CA THR A 151 -9.23 5.44 2.16
C THR A 151 -8.11 4.92 1.27
N ALA A 152 -6.93 4.76 1.83
CA ALA A 152 -5.81 4.14 1.12
C ALA A 152 -4.95 3.28 2.04
N LEU A 153 -4.19 2.36 1.45
CA LEU A 153 -3.20 1.54 2.12
C LEU A 153 -1.82 1.76 1.50
N VAL A 154 -0.81 1.88 2.33
CA VAL A 154 0.58 1.61 1.96
C VAL A 154 0.87 0.18 2.37
N THR A 155 1.23 -0.69 1.44
CA THR A 155 1.33 -2.12 1.71
C THR A 155 2.27 -2.82 0.74
N THR A 156 2.87 -3.92 1.20
CA THR A 156 3.59 -4.85 0.33
C THR A 156 2.66 -5.74 -0.50
N GLY A 157 1.35 -5.70 -0.23
CA GLY A 157 0.38 -6.57 -0.88
C GLY A 157 0.37 -8.01 -0.36
N TYR A 158 1.18 -8.36 0.64
CA TYR A 158 1.31 -9.72 1.16
C TYR A 158 0.11 -10.12 2.04
N MET A 159 -1.07 -9.98 1.45
CA MET A 159 -2.38 -10.28 2.03
C MET A 159 -3.04 -11.44 1.27
N THR A 160 -3.88 -12.20 1.96
CA THR A 160 -4.70 -13.21 1.28
C THR A 160 -5.75 -12.55 0.40
N SER A 161 -6.26 -13.29 -0.59
CA SER A 161 -7.40 -12.85 -1.40
C SER A 161 -8.62 -12.56 -0.54
N GLU A 162 -8.85 -13.34 0.50
CA GLU A 162 -9.96 -13.19 1.46
C GLU A 162 -9.88 -11.84 2.19
N THR A 163 -8.68 -11.46 2.65
CA THR A 163 -8.46 -10.15 3.29
C THR A 163 -8.69 -9.00 2.31
N LEU A 164 -8.14 -9.10 1.11
CA LEU A 164 -8.31 -8.07 0.08
C LEU A 164 -9.77 -7.93 -0.36
N GLU A 165 -10.53 -9.01 -0.47
CA GLU A 165 -11.96 -8.97 -0.79
C GLU A 165 -12.78 -8.28 0.30
N GLN A 166 -12.41 -8.43 1.58
CA GLN A 166 -13.05 -7.70 2.67
C GLN A 166 -12.72 -6.19 2.64
N PHE A 167 -11.49 -5.84 2.25
CA PHE A 167 -11.07 -4.44 2.17
C PHE A 167 -11.64 -3.73 0.94
N GLY A 168 -11.74 -4.43 -0.18
CA GLY A 168 -12.07 -3.89 -1.50
C GLY A 168 -13.26 -2.94 -1.54
N PRO A 169 -14.42 -3.26 -0.93
CA PRO A 169 -15.59 -2.38 -0.90
C PRO A 169 -15.34 -1.00 -0.28
N TYR A 170 -14.36 -0.93 0.63
CA TYR A 170 -14.06 0.26 1.43
C TYR A 170 -12.73 0.92 1.05
N LEU A 171 -11.96 0.32 0.12
CA LEU A 171 -10.64 0.78 -0.29
C LEU A 171 -10.71 1.61 -1.58
N ASP A 172 -10.14 2.81 -1.56
CA ASP A 172 -10.11 3.71 -2.73
C ASP A 172 -8.74 3.74 -3.41
N GLY A 173 -7.64 3.65 -2.67
CA GLY A 173 -6.28 3.72 -3.18
C GLY A 173 -5.32 2.73 -2.51
N LEU A 174 -4.27 2.35 -3.23
CA LEU A 174 -3.25 1.44 -2.75
C LEU A 174 -1.88 1.84 -3.31
N ALA A 175 -0.96 2.16 -2.42
CA ALA A 175 0.47 2.30 -2.72
C ALA A 175 1.12 0.93 -2.49
N LEU A 176 1.46 0.24 -3.58
CA LEU A 176 2.04 -1.11 -3.56
C LEU A 176 3.56 -1.05 -3.51
N ASP A 177 4.17 -1.52 -2.44
CA ASP A 177 5.62 -1.67 -2.31
C ASP A 177 6.07 -3.04 -2.84
N MET A 178 6.54 -3.06 -4.10
CA MET A 178 7.11 -4.24 -4.74
C MET A 178 8.61 -4.33 -4.47
N ARG A 179 9.04 -5.39 -3.78
CA ARG A 179 10.45 -5.60 -3.42
C ARG A 179 11.33 -5.96 -4.62
N GLY A 180 10.75 -6.47 -5.69
CA GLY A 180 11.40 -6.92 -6.91
C GLY A 180 10.42 -7.68 -7.78
N PHE A 181 10.94 -8.43 -8.75
CA PHE A 181 10.13 -9.29 -9.63
C PHE A 181 10.79 -10.65 -9.84
N GLY A 182 11.26 -11.24 -8.73
CA GLY A 182 11.91 -12.55 -8.71
C GLY A 182 12.09 -13.10 -7.30
N ASP A 183 12.21 -14.41 -7.19
CA ASP A 183 12.34 -15.12 -5.91
C ASP A 183 13.59 -14.67 -5.14
N SER A 184 14.71 -14.45 -5.82
CA SER A 184 15.95 -14.01 -5.18
C SER A 184 15.80 -12.65 -4.51
N ALA A 185 15.15 -11.69 -5.18
CA ALA A 185 14.91 -10.37 -4.64
C ALA A 185 13.98 -10.43 -3.40
N TYR A 186 12.89 -11.20 -3.47
CA TYR A 186 11.98 -11.36 -2.34
C TYR A 186 12.61 -12.10 -1.17
N GLN A 187 13.40 -13.15 -1.43
CA GLN A 187 14.13 -13.85 -0.37
C GLN A 187 15.11 -12.93 0.36
N ARG A 188 15.83 -12.08 -0.36
CA ARG A 188 16.84 -11.16 0.23
C ARG A 188 16.23 -9.93 0.90
N LEU A 189 15.15 -9.36 0.33
CA LEU A 189 14.58 -8.08 0.78
C LEU A 189 13.37 -8.25 1.71
N ALA A 190 12.69 -9.38 1.64
CA ALA A 190 11.49 -9.67 2.42
C ALA A 190 11.64 -10.89 3.34
N GLY A 191 12.44 -11.88 2.95
CA GLY A 191 12.52 -13.18 3.63
C GLY A 191 11.21 -13.99 3.48
N ALA A 192 10.44 -13.77 2.41
CA ALA A 192 9.11 -14.31 2.23
C ALA A 192 8.93 -15.01 0.87
N PRO A 193 8.28 -16.18 0.83
CA PRO A 193 7.89 -16.88 -0.39
C PRO A 193 6.57 -16.34 -0.97
N HIS A 194 6.13 -16.92 -2.09
CA HIS A 194 4.79 -16.72 -2.68
C HIS A 194 4.46 -15.26 -3.04
N TRP A 195 5.48 -14.48 -3.40
CA TRP A 195 5.28 -13.07 -3.80
C TRP A 195 4.46 -12.92 -5.08
N ASP A 196 4.49 -13.92 -5.96
CA ASP A 196 3.76 -13.97 -7.22
C ASP A 196 2.24 -13.90 -7.02
N VAL A 197 1.72 -14.43 -5.90
CA VAL A 197 0.29 -14.33 -5.52
C VAL A 197 -0.16 -12.87 -5.37
N ILE A 198 0.76 -11.96 -5.01
CA ILE A 198 0.47 -10.53 -4.91
C ILE A 198 0.01 -9.97 -6.26
N LEU A 199 0.62 -10.44 -7.35
CA LEU A 199 0.37 -9.92 -8.69
C LEU A 199 -1.09 -10.11 -9.12
N GLU A 200 -1.64 -11.30 -8.90
CA GLU A 200 -3.03 -11.63 -9.22
C GLU A 200 -4.00 -10.90 -8.28
N SER A 201 -3.71 -10.93 -6.98
CA SER A 201 -4.57 -10.33 -5.95
C SER A 201 -4.72 -8.83 -6.16
N VAL A 202 -3.63 -8.13 -6.45
CA VAL A 202 -3.64 -6.68 -6.71
C VAL A 202 -4.34 -6.34 -8.03
N ALA A 203 -4.11 -7.12 -9.09
CA ALA A 203 -4.84 -6.92 -10.35
C ALA A 203 -6.36 -7.11 -10.14
N ARG A 204 -6.75 -8.15 -9.39
CA ARG A 204 -8.16 -8.43 -9.08
C ARG A 204 -8.85 -7.27 -8.35
N ILE A 205 -8.26 -6.71 -7.29
CA ILE A 205 -8.88 -5.59 -6.57
C ILE A 205 -8.96 -4.33 -7.42
N LYS A 206 -7.99 -4.09 -8.30
CA LYS A 206 -8.05 -2.98 -9.26
C LYS A 206 -9.27 -3.10 -10.15
N HIS A 207 -9.48 -4.25 -10.76
CA HIS A 207 -10.57 -4.45 -11.72
C HIS A 207 -11.94 -4.61 -11.05
N ARG A 208 -12.02 -5.38 -9.96
CA ARG A 208 -13.28 -5.65 -9.27
C ARG A 208 -13.79 -4.44 -8.47
N TRP A 209 -12.89 -3.75 -7.76
CA TRP A 209 -13.25 -2.69 -6.83
C TRP A 209 -12.88 -1.29 -7.30
N GLN A 210 -12.29 -1.18 -8.49
CA GLN A 210 -11.81 0.09 -9.06
C GLN A 210 -10.87 0.84 -8.10
N VAL A 211 -10.02 0.09 -7.40
CA VAL A 211 -9.00 0.68 -6.52
C VAL A 211 -7.94 1.36 -7.38
N HIS A 212 -7.61 2.60 -7.05
CA HIS A 212 -6.47 3.29 -7.65
C HIS A 212 -5.16 2.69 -7.13
N ILE A 213 -4.25 2.33 -8.03
CA ILE A 213 -2.99 1.68 -7.65
C ILE A 213 -1.82 2.48 -8.19
N GLU A 214 -0.84 2.73 -7.31
CA GLU A 214 0.49 3.21 -7.68
C GLU A 214 1.53 2.23 -7.15
N VAL A 215 2.55 1.92 -7.96
CA VAL A 215 3.57 0.94 -7.62
C VAL A 215 4.83 1.67 -7.16
N THR A 216 5.44 1.18 -6.10
CA THR A 216 6.73 1.65 -5.60
C THR A 216 7.73 0.51 -5.62
N THR A 217 8.95 0.76 -6.05
CA THR A 217 10.06 -0.18 -5.95
C THR A 217 11.27 0.54 -5.40
N ARG A 218 11.78 0.06 -4.27
CA ARG A 218 13.02 0.54 -3.69
C ARG A 218 14.19 -0.26 -4.27
N MET A 219 15.01 0.39 -5.08
CA MET A 219 16.12 -0.25 -5.79
C MET A 219 17.30 -0.50 -4.88
N HIS A 220 17.83 -1.71 -4.91
CA HIS A 220 19.05 -2.13 -4.26
C HIS A 220 19.97 -2.75 -5.31
N HIS A 221 21.10 -2.11 -5.56
CA HIS A 221 22.06 -2.58 -6.55
C HIS A 221 22.52 -4.02 -6.28
N GLY A 222 22.54 -4.86 -7.32
CA GLY A 222 22.91 -6.27 -7.25
C GLY A 222 21.88 -7.16 -6.50
N VAL A 223 20.67 -6.64 -6.24
CA VAL A 223 19.61 -7.40 -5.55
C VAL A 223 18.33 -7.48 -6.38
N ASN A 224 17.79 -6.35 -6.81
CA ASN A 224 16.53 -6.26 -7.54
C ASN A 224 16.63 -5.34 -8.78
N ASP A 225 17.85 -5.12 -9.28
CA ASP A 225 18.13 -4.27 -10.45
C ASP A 225 18.45 -5.06 -11.72
N ASP A 226 18.18 -6.38 -11.73
CA ASP A 226 18.34 -7.21 -12.92
C ASP A 226 17.45 -6.71 -14.07
N PRO A 227 18.04 -6.47 -15.28
CA PRO A 227 17.24 -5.92 -16.39
C PRO A 227 16.13 -6.83 -16.90
N GLN A 228 16.21 -8.15 -16.73
CA GLN A 228 15.14 -9.07 -17.16
C GLN A 228 13.98 -9.02 -16.18
N GLU A 229 14.26 -9.03 -14.87
CA GLU A 229 13.24 -8.87 -13.83
C GLU A 229 12.55 -7.50 -13.93
N LEU A 230 13.28 -6.42 -14.19
CA LEU A 230 12.73 -5.09 -14.41
C LEU A 230 11.81 -5.01 -15.65
N ARG A 231 12.21 -5.68 -16.75
CA ARG A 231 11.32 -5.81 -17.93
C ARG A 231 10.07 -6.61 -17.63
N ALA A 232 10.17 -7.68 -16.84
CA ALA A 232 9.02 -8.48 -16.41
C ALA A 232 8.08 -7.67 -15.50
N LEU A 233 8.62 -6.92 -14.54
CA LEU A 233 7.85 -6.01 -13.69
C LEU A 233 7.10 -4.95 -14.50
N THR A 234 7.78 -4.26 -15.40
CA THR A 234 7.15 -3.19 -16.21
C THR A 234 6.11 -3.75 -17.18
N ALA A 235 6.35 -4.94 -17.74
CA ALA A 235 5.37 -5.65 -18.56
C ALA A 235 4.13 -6.07 -17.76
N TRP A 236 4.30 -6.51 -16.51
CA TRP A 236 3.17 -6.80 -15.61
C TRP A 236 2.41 -5.53 -15.26
N ILE A 237 3.07 -4.44 -14.85
CA ILE A 237 2.40 -3.16 -14.56
C ILE A 237 1.54 -2.76 -15.77
N ARG A 238 2.13 -2.74 -16.97
CA ARG A 238 1.42 -2.33 -18.19
C ARG A 238 0.21 -3.21 -18.50
N ARG A 239 0.34 -4.54 -18.41
CA ARG A 239 -0.73 -5.49 -18.79
C ARG A 239 -1.81 -5.59 -17.73
N ALA A 240 -1.44 -5.68 -16.45
CA ALA A 240 -2.36 -5.95 -15.35
C ALA A 240 -2.94 -4.67 -14.73
N LEU A 241 -2.16 -3.58 -14.70
CA LEU A 241 -2.55 -2.34 -14.05
C LEU A 241 -2.77 -1.19 -15.06
N GLY A 242 -2.25 -1.30 -16.27
CA GLY A 242 -2.36 -0.30 -17.34
C GLY A 242 -1.14 0.60 -17.46
N GLU A 243 -0.89 1.08 -18.68
CA GLU A 243 0.28 1.89 -19.07
C GLU A 243 0.39 3.24 -18.35
N GLN A 244 -0.73 3.74 -17.84
CA GLN A 244 -0.78 4.99 -17.09
C GLN A 244 -0.60 4.80 -15.57
N THR A 245 -0.39 3.57 -15.08
CA THR A 245 -0.15 3.34 -13.64
C THR A 245 1.18 3.95 -13.22
N PRO A 246 1.20 4.86 -12.22
CA PRO A 246 2.44 5.45 -11.76
C PRO A 246 3.38 4.41 -11.13
N TRP A 247 4.65 4.49 -11.50
CA TRP A 247 5.71 3.71 -10.91
C TRP A 247 6.75 4.63 -10.26
N HIS A 248 6.89 4.51 -8.95
CA HIS A 248 7.85 5.25 -8.12
C HIS A 248 9.08 4.40 -7.88
N ILE A 249 10.23 4.84 -8.36
CA ILE A 249 11.50 4.16 -8.20
C ILE A 249 12.35 4.93 -7.20
N LEU A 250 12.58 4.34 -6.03
CA LEU A 250 13.32 4.98 -4.94
C LEU A 250 14.68 4.32 -4.78
N PRO A 251 15.72 5.06 -4.40
CA PRO A 251 16.98 4.43 -3.99
C PRO A 251 16.80 3.70 -2.65
N GLY A 252 17.38 2.52 -2.53
CA GLY A 252 17.42 1.73 -1.30
C GLY A 252 18.53 2.17 -0.35
N ASP A 253 19.60 2.77 -0.91
CA ASP A 253 20.74 3.35 -0.22
C ASP A 253 21.26 4.58 -0.99
N ALA A 254 22.25 5.24 -0.46
CA ALA A 254 22.84 6.45 -1.06
C ALA A 254 23.98 6.16 -2.06
N GLY A 255 24.15 4.90 -2.49
CA GLY A 255 25.22 4.49 -3.40
C GLY A 255 25.04 5.03 -4.82
N VAL A 256 26.19 5.29 -5.50
CA VAL A 256 26.19 5.74 -6.90
C VAL A 256 25.64 4.65 -7.83
N GLU A 257 25.95 3.39 -7.54
CA GLU A 257 25.46 2.22 -8.27
C GLU A 257 23.94 2.08 -8.14
N THR A 258 23.39 2.37 -6.95
CA THR A 258 21.94 2.37 -6.71
C THR A 258 21.27 3.50 -7.49
N ALA A 259 21.85 4.70 -7.52
CA ALA A 259 21.35 5.79 -8.36
C ALA A 259 21.36 5.42 -9.85
N ALA A 260 22.43 4.80 -10.33
CA ALA A 260 22.51 4.29 -11.71
C ALA A 260 21.45 3.21 -11.98
N ALA A 261 21.17 2.33 -11.02
CA ALA A 261 20.11 1.32 -11.13
C ALA A 261 18.72 1.97 -11.25
N VAL A 262 18.44 3.05 -10.50
CA VAL A 262 17.21 3.83 -10.63
C VAL A 262 17.04 4.40 -12.04
N PHE A 263 18.10 4.99 -12.61
CA PHE A 263 18.07 5.52 -13.99
C PHE A 263 17.86 4.42 -15.03
N ARG A 264 18.52 3.26 -14.87
CA ARG A 264 18.31 2.10 -15.77
C ARG A 264 16.87 1.60 -15.69
N ALA A 265 16.35 1.42 -14.48
CA ALA A 265 14.96 0.98 -14.27
C ALA A 265 13.96 1.96 -14.91
N ARG A 266 14.16 3.26 -14.73
CA ARG A 266 13.35 4.30 -15.37
C ARG A 266 13.37 4.18 -16.89
N ARG A 267 14.54 3.98 -17.49
CA ARG A 267 14.65 3.80 -18.94
C ARG A 267 13.90 2.56 -19.42
N ILE A 268 14.07 1.42 -18.71
CA ILE A 268 13.35 0.17 -19.03
C ILE A 268 11.83 0.39 -18.98
N GLY A 269 11.33 1.13 -17.97
CA GLY A 269 9.90 1.43 -17.85
C GLY A 269 9.37 2.30 -19.00
N LEU A 270 10.13 3.32 -19.41
CA LEU A 270 9.78 4.16 -20.58
C LEU A 270 9.77 3.34 -21.87
N ASP A 271 10.79 2.51 -22.09
CA ASP A 271 10.90 1.63 -23.26
C ASP A 271 9.77 0.57 -23.28
N ALA A 272 9.26 0.16 -22.11
CA ALA A 272 8.06 -0.68 -21.98
C ALA A 272 6.74 0.05 -22.22
N GLY A 273 6.76 1.37 -22.38
CA GLY A 273 5.58 2.20 -22.66
C GLY A 273 4.80 2.65 -21.41
N LEU A 274 5.40 2.66 -20.23
CA LEU A 274 4.79 3.27 -19.05
C LEU A 274 4.85 4.80 -19.16
N HIS A 275 3.73 5.47 -18.88
CA HIS A 275 3.61 6.92 -19.05
C HIS A 275 4.16 7.71 -17.85
N TYR A 276 4.02 7.20 -16.63
CA TYR A 276 4.33 7.92 -15.40
C TYR A 276 5.34 7.15 -14.56
N ILE A 277 6.59 7.60 -14.61
CA ILE A 277 7.69 7.02 -13.85
C ILE A 277 8.40 8.12 -13.08
N TYR A 278 8.42 7.99 -11.77
CA TYR A 278 9.01 8.93 -10.84
C TYR A 278 10.26 8.33 -10.21
N GLY A 279 11.35 9.06 -10.17
CA GLY A 279 12.64 8.59 -9.71
C GLY A 279 13.28 9.52 -8.66
N ILE A 280 14.50 9.94 -8.92
CA ILE A 280 15.33 10.76 -8.03
C ILE A 280 15.53 12.20 -8.53
N GLU A 281 14.85 12.59 -9.57
CA GLU A 281 14.92 13.95 -10.11
C GLU A 281 14.42 14.96 -9.05
N PRO A 282 15.03 16.16 -8.96
CA PRO A 282 14.65 17.17 -7.97
C PRO A 282 13.20 17.66 -8.11
N GLU A 283 12.74 17.78 -9.35
CA GLU A 283 11.37 18.16 -9.69
C GLU A 283 10.69 17.02 -10.43
N GLN A 284 9.57 16.57 -9.89
CA GLN A 284 8.84 15.41 -10.40
C GLN A 284 7.41 15.79 -10.73
N HIS A 285 7.27 16.73 -11.67
CA HIS A 285 5.98 17.16 -12.17
C HIS A 285 5.29 16.03 -12.94
N THR A 286 3.98 16.02 -12.93
CA THR A 286 3.19 15.16 -13.83
C THR A 286 2.91 15.90 -15.12
N HIS A 287 3.31 15.31 -16.24
CA HIS A 287 3.06 15.86 -17.57
C HIS A 287 2.05 15.01 -18.35
N CYS A 288 1.29 15.65 -19.21
CA CYS A 288 0.42 14.97 -20.15
C CYS A 288 1.25 14.15 -21.15
N PRO A 289 1.04 12.81 -21.29
CA PRO A 289 1.84 11.99 -22.20
C PRO A 289 1.54 12.30 -23.69
N ARG A 290 0.42 12.97 -24.00
CA ARG A 290 0.04 13.34 -25.38
C ARG A 290 0.64 14.66 -25.82
N CYS A 291 0.69 15.68 -24.95
CA CYS A 291 1.05 17.05 -25.37
C CYS A 291 2.07 17.73 -24.45
N SER A 292 2.63 17.00 -23.48
CA SER A 292 3.63 17.46 -22.51
C SER A 292 3.19 18.66 -21.63
N ASN A 293 1.89 19.02 -21.64
CA ASN A 293 1.38 20.02 -20.72
C ASN A 293 1.58 19.60 -19.28
N THR A 294 2.01 20.49 -18.40
CA THR A 294 2.14 20.19 -16.98
C THR A 294 0.75 20.05 -16.35
N LEU A 295 0.46 18.89 -15.80
CA LEU A 295 -0.82 18.56 -15.16
C LEU A 295 -0.80 18.82 -13.66
N ILE A 296 0.30 18.43 -13.01
CA ILE A 296 0.51 18.61 -11.56
C ILE A 296 1.95 19.10 -11.36
N THR A 297 2.11 20.22 -10.69
CA THR A 297 3.42 20.67 -10.23
C THR A 297 3.73 20.11 -8.85
N ARG A 298 5.01 19.78 -8.60
CA ARG A 298 5.51 19.35 -7.30
C ARG A 298 6.83 20.08 -7.04
N SER A 299 6.86 20.88 -6.00
CA SER A 299 8.04 21.62 -5.60
C SER A 299 8.05 21.80 -4.09
N LYS A 300 9.18 21.50 -3.45
CA LYS A 300 9.40 21.67 -2.01
C LYS A 300 8.31 21.02 -1.14
N GLY A 301 7.86 19.82 -1.53
CA GLY A 301 6.84 19.07 -0.79
C GLY A 301 5.39 19.55 -0.99
N VAL A 302 5.17 20.52 -1.87
CA VAL A 302 3.83 21.01 -2.21
C VAL A 302 3.46 20.56 -3.62
N SER A 303 2.28 19.95 -3.75
CA SER A 303 1.67 19.60 -5.02
C SER A 303 0.56 20.58 -5.38
N ARG A 304 0.37 20.86 -6.66
CA ARG A 304 -0.76 21.64 -7.17
C ARG A 304 -1.24 21.12 -8.50
N VAL A 305 -2.54 20.91 -8.63
CA VAL A 305 -3.18 20.55 -9.90
C VAL A 305 -3.35 21.81 -10.73
N VAL A 306 -2.65 21.92 -11.86
CA VAL A 306 -2.60 23.15 -12.70
C VAL A 306 -3.11 22.93 -14.12
N GLY A 307 -2.97 21.73 -14.67
CA GLY A 307 -3.26 21.42 -16.07
C GLY A 307 -4.46 20.50 -16.30
N ILE A 308 -5.34 20.33 -15.31
CA ILE A 308 -6.52 19.46 -15.38
C ILE A 308 -7.79 20.30 -15.25
N SER A 309 -8.75 20.04 -16.16
CA SER A 309 -10.12 20.53 -16.09
C SER A 309 -11.05 19.35 -16.38
N ASP A 310 -12.07 19.16 -15.54
CA ASP A 310 -13.04 18.05 -15.66
C ASP A 310 -12.39 16.65 -15.82
N GLY A 311 -11.28 16.41 -15.12
CA GLY A 311 -10.55 15.15 -15.16
C GLY A 311 -9.69 14.94 -16.40
N GLN A 312 -9.58 15.93 -17.27
CA GLN A 312 -8.84 15.88 -18.54
C GLN A 312 -7.74 16.95 -18.59
N CYS A 313 -6.71 16.70 -19.42
CA CYS A 313 -5.72 17.70 -19.76
C CYS A 313 -6.42 18.91 -20.41
N ASN A 314 -6.30 20.08 -19.82
CA ASN A 314 -6.94 21.32 -20.30
C ASN A 314 -6.41 21.81 -21.65
N ARG A 315 -5.29 21.23 -22.17
CA ARG A 315 -4.71 21.58 -23.47
C ARG A 315 -5.15 20.65 -24.59
N CYS A 316 -5.25 19.34 -24.36
CA CYS A 316 -5.50 18.37 -25.45
C CYS A 316 -6.62 17.37 -25.17
N GLY A 317 -7.32 17.46 -24.04
CA GLY A 317 -8.43 16.57 -23.68
C GLY A 317 -8.00 15.14 -23.30
N PHE A 318 -6.69 14.83 -23.18
CA PHE A 318 -6.24 13.52 -22.73
C PHE A 318 -6.72 13.27 -21.30
N GLN A 319 -7.26 12.07 -21.04
CA GLN A 319 -7.70 11.66 -19.71
C GLN A 319 -6.58 10.90 -18.98
N PRO A 320 -5.85 11.53 -18.05
CA PRO A 320 -4.81 10.85 -17.28
C PRO A 320 -5.43 9.91 -16.26
N TYR A 321 -4.68 8.88 -15.87
CA TYR A 321 -5.03 8.02 -14.74
C TYR A 321 -4.85 8.83 -13.45
N LEU A 322 -5.86 9.60 -13.11
CA LEU A 322 -5.90 10.50 -11.96
C LEU A 322 -7.24 10.33 -11.23
N ARG A 323 -7.19 10.25 -9.92
CA ARG A 323 -8.39 10.16 -9.11
C ARG A 323 -8.55 11.41 -8.24
N THR A 324 -9.67 12.12 -8.41
CA THR A 324 -9.97 13.36 -7.66
C THR A 324 -11.32 13.31 -6.95
N SER A 325 -12.10 12.22 -7.14
CA SER A 325 -13.40 12.03 -6.50
C SER A 325 -13.51 10.66 -5.84
N ILE A 326 -14.24 10.59 -4.72
CA ILE A 326 -14.56 9.33 -4.01
C ILE A 326 -15.73 8.57 -4.65
N PHE A 327 -16.28 9.07 -5.73
CA PHE A 327 -17.38 8.41 -6.42
C PHE A 327 -16.86 7.13 -7.07
N LYS A 328 -17.25 5.96 -6.52
CA LYS A 328 -17.10 4.67 -7.21
C LYS A 328 -18.29 4.49 -8.14
N PRO A 329 -18.09 4.14 -9.42
CA PRO A 329 -19.20 3.73 -10.28
C PRO A 329 -20.00 2.62 -9.58
N ARG A 330 -21.32 2.63 -9.75
CA ARG A 330 -22.15 1.50 -9.28
C ARG A 330 -21.58 0.21 -9.85
N ARG A 331 -21.54 -0.87 -9.05
CA ARG A 331 -21.19 -2.19 -9.55
C ARG A 331 -22.01 -2.48 -10.81
N PRO A 332 -21.46 -3.10 -11.86
CA PRO A 332 -22.29 -3.84 -12.79
C PRO A 332 -23.10 -4.83 -11.93
N GLN A 333 -24.41 -4.81 -12.06
CA GLN A 333 -25.25 -5.85 -11.45
C GLN A 333 -24.78 -7.17 -12.06
N GLU A 334 -24.46 -8.16 -11.20
CA GLU A 334 -24.11 -9.52 -11.58
C GLU A 334 -25.26 -10.15 -12.36
#